data_8214a13c271736e8c0307439dd82693b
#
_entry.id   8214a13c271736e8c0307439dd82693b
#
_cell.length_a   1.000
_cell.length_b   1.000
_cell.length_c   1.000
_cell.angle_alpha   90.00
_cell.angle_beta   90.00
_cell.angle_gamma   90.00
#
_symmetry.space_group_name_H-M   'P 1'
#
loop_
_entity.id
_entity.type
_entity.pdbx_description
1 polymer ?
#
loop_
_entity_poly.entity_id
_entity_poly.type
_entity_poly.pdbx_seq_one_letter_code
_entity_poly.pdbx_strand_id
1 'polypeptide(L)'
;VLGAGAKPTLIPQLGTSFASPYLLRNAVGVRAILGADLTPLAIKALLVHAADSSTHDKLEVGWGKIPEDLMEIIACPTGVARVVYQGELKPGKYLRATLPLPVGGLQGRVRLKATFCYASPTDPQDAVAYTRAGLEVVFRPSDKKIKEGKASADTKGFFSMKKYAT
;
A
#
# COMPACT_ATOMS: atom_id res chain seq x y z
N VAL A 1 -28.78 -3.03 6.24
CA VAL A 1 -29.49 -1.97 7.01
C VAL A 1 -30.88 -2.47 7.34
N LEU A 2 -31.38 -2.18 8.53
CA LEU A 2 -32.76 -2.46 8.91
C LEU A 2 -33.71 -1.51 8.18
N GLY A 3 -34.72 -2.06 7.48
CA GLY A 3 -35.75 -1.28 6.82
C GLY A 3 -36.80 -0.80 7.78
N ALA A 4 -37.40 0.37 7.51
CA ALA A 4 -38.56 0.86 8.24
C ALA A 4 -39.80 0.03 7.84
N GLY A 5 -40.50 -0.51 8.83
CA GLY A 5 -41.73 -1.28 8.62
C GLY A 5 -42.21 -1.95 9.90
N ALA A 6 -43.40 -2.56 9.84
CA ALA A 6 -43.98 -3.28 10.98
C ALA A 6 -43.18 -4.53 11.40
N LYS A 7 -42.33 -5.05 10.53
CA LYS A 7 -41.38 -6.14 10.82
C LYS A 7 -39.98 -5.69 10.40
N PRO A 8 -38.95 -5.89 11.26
CA PRO A 8 -37.59 -5.56 10.89
C PRO A 8 -37.15 -6.42 9.71
N THR A 9 -36.83 -5.78 8.61
CA THR A 9 -36.39 -6.43 7.37
C THR A 9 -34.99 -5.92 7.01
N LEU A 10 -34.08 -6.81 6.66
CA LEU A 10 -32.78 -6.43 6.12
C LEU A 10 -32.95 -6.02 4.65
N ILE A 11 -32.60 -4.78 4.33
CA ILE A 11 -32.61 -4.28 2.97
C ILE A 11 -31.17 -3.99 2.51
N PRO A 12 -30.78 -4.39 1.29
CA PRO A 12 -29.53 -3.97 0.70
C PRO A 12 -29.53 -2.47 0.50
N GLN A 13 -28.40 -1.83 0.80
CA GLN A 13 -28.22 -0.40 0.63
C GLN A 13 -26.93 -0.14 -0.16
N LEU A 14 -26.96 0.85 -1.02
CA LEU A 14 -25.82 1.34 -1.77
C LEU A 14 -25.40 2.71 -1.21
N GLY A 15 -24.12 2.95 -1.15
CA GLY A 15 -23.56 4.23 -0.76
C GLY A 15 -22.26 4.15 0.02
N THR A 16 -21.42 5.16 -0.15
CA THR A 16 -20.13 5.29 0.53
C THR A 16 -20.27 5.37 2.05
N SER A 17 -21.40 5.92 2.53
CA SER A 17 -21.71 5.98 3.97
C SER A 17 -21.86 4.60 4.63
N PHE A 18 -22.21 3.58 3.86
CA PHE A 18 -22.26 2.19 4.34
C PHE A 18 -20.97 1.44 4.06
N ALA A 19 -20.30 1.73 2.94
CA ALA A 19 -19.04 1.11 2.58
C ALA A 19 -17.90 1.53 3.53
N SER A 20 -17.84 2.78 3.97
CA SER A 20 -16.78 3.30 4.83
C SER A 20 -16.71 2.61 6.20
N PRO A 21 -17.81 2.44 6.95
CA PRO A 21 -17.79 1.68 8.20
C PRO A 21 -17.39 0.22 8.02
N TYR A 22 -17.79 -0.40 6.90
CA TYR A 22 -17.40 -1.76 6.56
C TYR A 22 -15.87 -1.87 6.36
N LEU A 23 -15.29 -0.92 5.65
CA LEU A 23 -13.85 -0.84 5.47
C LEU A 23 -13.12 -0.60 6.81
N LEU A 24 -13.67 0.28 7.65
CA LEU A 24 -13.13 0.56 8.98
C LEU A 24 -13.15 -0.71 9.86
N ARG A 25 -14.20 -1.52 9.80
CA ARG A 25 -14.25 -2.82 10.49
C ARG A 25 -13.08 -3.70 10.06
N ASN A 26 -12.78 -3.79 8.76
CA ASN A 26 -11.64 -4.57 8.27
C ASN A 26 -10.30 -3.99 8.78
N ALA A 27 -10.15 -2.67 8.78
CA ALA A 27 -8.96 -2.01 9.34
C ALA A 27 -8.76 -2.32 10.83
N VAL A 28 -9.82 -2.28 11.62
CA VAL A 28 -9.80 -2.65 13.04
C VAL A 28 -9.44 -4.12 13.22
N GLY A 29 -10.04 -5.01 12.41
CA GLY A 29 -9.72 -6.45 12.43
C GLY A 29 -8.27 -6.75 12.12
N VAL A 30 -7.70 -6.11 11.09
CA VAL A 30 -6.26 -6.21 10.75
C VAL A 30 -5.40 -5.78 11.95
N ARG A 31 -5.73 -4.65 12.57
CA ARG A 31 -4.99 -4.16 13.75
C ARG A 31 -5.12 -5.09 14.94
N ALA A 32 -6.30 -5.64 15.19
CA ALA A 32 -6.54 -6.56 16.29
C ALA A 32 -5.70 -7.85 16.17
N ILE A 33 -5.48 -8.33 14.96
CA ILE A 33 -4.72 -9.57 14.70
C ILE A 33 -3.21 -9.29 14.64
N LEU A 34 -2.79 -8.24 13.96
CA LEU A 34 -1.36 -7.94 13.74
C LEU A 34 -0.71 -7.13 14.85
N GLY A 35 -1.51 -6.54 15.75
CA GLY A 35 -1.02 -5.82 16.93
C GLY A 35 -1.21 -4.31 16.86
N ALA A 36 -1.15 -3.70 18.06
CA ALA A 36 -1.40 -2.28 18.27
C ALA A 36 -0.29 -1.36 17.69
N ASP A 37 0.90 -1.90 17.47
CA ASP A 37 2.04 -1.14 16.96
C ASP A 37 1.91 -0.80 15.47
N LEU A 38 0.94 -1.42 14.77
CA LEU A 38 0.68 -1.12 13.37
C LEU A 38 0.06 0.27 13.23
N THR A 39 0.75 1.14 12.49
CA THR A 39 0.27 2.50 12.25
C THR A 39 -0.95 2.51 11.30
N PRO A 40 -1.81 3.54 11.35
CA PRO A 40 -2.92 3.68 10.41
C PRO A 40 -2.47 3.68 8.93
N LEU A 41 -1.30 4.24 8.63
CA LEU A 41 -0.73 4.21 7.27
C LEU A 41 -0.33 2.81 6.85
N ALA A 42 0.24 2.00 7.75
CA ALA A 42 0.58 0.61 7.45
C ALA A 42 -0.68 -0.25 7.24
N ILE A 43 -1.73 -0.04 8.03
CA ILE A 43 -3.03 -0.69 7.82
C ILE A 43 -3.62 -0.31 6.47
N LYS A 44 -3.62 0.99 6.13
CA LYS A 44 -4.06 1.46 4.82
C LYS A 44 -3.26 0.82 3.69
N ALA A 45 -1.93 0.71 3.84
CA ALA A 45 -1.08 0.05 2.86
C ALA A 45 -1.45 -1.42 2.67
N LEU A 46 -1.74 -2.16 3.74
CA LEU A 46 -2.17 -3.57 3.67
C LEU A 46 -3.51 -3.73 2.94
N LEU A 47 -4.50 -2.89 3.28
CA LEU A 47 -5.81 -2.90 2.63
C LEU A 47 -5.69 -2.61 1.13
N VAL A 48 -4.96 -1.56 0.75
CA VAL A 48 -4.70 -1.20 -0.66
C VAL A 48 -3.87 -2.29 -1.35
N HIS A 49 -2.93 -2.91 -0.66
CA HIS A 49 -2.12 -4.00 -1.22
C HIS A 49 -2.95 -5.23 -1.55
N ALA A 50 -3.95 -5.55 -0.74
CA ALA A 50 -4.84 -6.67 -0.95
C ALA A 50 -5.99 -6.37 -1.93
N ALA A 51 -6.26 -5.08 -2.19
CA ALA A 51 -7.34 -4.68 -3.09
C ALA A 51 -7.08 -5.13 -4.53
N ASP A 52 -8.17 -5.48 -5.21
CA ASP A 52 -8.17 -5.90 -6.61
C ASP A 52 -9.21 -5.10 -7.40
N SER A 53 -8.76 -4.41 -8.45
CA SER A 53 -9.63 -3.70 -9.39
C SER A 53 -10.21 -4.62 -10.47
N SER A 54 -9.75 -5.87 -10.53
CA SER A 54 -10.10 -6.82 -11.59
C SER A 54 -9.87 -6.20 -12.99
N THR A 55 -10.89 -6.21 -13.83
CA THR A 55 -10.85 -5.63 -15.19
C THR A 55 -11.37 -4.19 -15.26
N HIS A 56 -11.79 -3.61 -14.14
CA HIS A 56 -12.35 -2.26 -14.13
C HIS A 56 -11.26 -1.19 -14.22
N ASP A 57 -11.62 -0.04 -14.79
CA ASP A 57 -10.72 1.10 -14.86
C ASP A 57 -10.45 1.64 -13.45
N LYS A 58 -9.17 1.88 -13.17
CA LYS A 58 -8.74 2.46 -11.89
C LYS A 58 -9.28 3.86 -11.64
N LEU A 59 -9.61 4.61 -12.67
CA LEU A 59 -10.25 5.92 -12.53
C LEU A 59 -11.68 5.82 -12.00
N GLU A 60 -12.35 4.69 -12.22
CA GLU A 60 -13.71 4.44 -11.75
C GLU A 60 -13.72 3.78 -10.37
N VAL A 61 -12.89 2.76 -10.16
CA VAL A 61 -12.93 1.94 -8.94
C VAL A 61 -11.74 2.14 -8.00
N GLY A 62 -10.83 3.05 -8.32
CA GLY A 62 -9.62 3.29 -7.53
C GLY A 62 -8.74 2.05 -7.45
N TRP A 63 -8.39 1.64 -6.23
CA TRP A 63 -7.59 0.42 -6.00
C TRP A 63 -8.41 -0.86 -6.07
N GLY A 64 -9.73 -0.75 -6.16
CA GLY A 64 -10.64 -1.87 -6.30
C GLY A 64 -11.26 -2.36 -4.98
N LYS A 65 -11.82 -3.57 -5.02
CA LYS A 65 -12.48 -4.21 -3.88
C LYS A 65 -11.45 -4.85 -2.95
N ILE A 66 -11.62 -4.61 -1.66
CA ILE A 66 -10.83 -5.28 -0.61
C ILE A 66 -11.46 -6.65 -0.34
N PRO A 67 -10.66 -7.70 -0.10
CA PRO A 67 -11.16 -9.01 0.28
C PRO A 67 -12.09 -8.94 1.50
N GLU A 68 -13.12 -9.75 1.50
CA GLU A 68 -14.08 -9.84 2.62
C GLU A 68 -13.49 -10.62 3.80
N ASP A 69 -12.69 -11.64 3.50
CA ASP A 69 -11.96 -12.39 4.49
C ASP A 69 -10.67 -11.65 4.90
N LEU A 70 -10.57 -11.33 6.19
CA LEU A 70 -9.37 -10.71 6.76
C LEU A 70 -8.11 -11.56 6.59
N MET A 71 -8.25 -12.88 6.52
CA MET A 71 -7.10 -13.76 6.35
C MET A 71 -6.43 -13.58 4.99
N GLU A 72 -7.17 -13.23 3.95
CA GLU A 72 -6.59 -12.90 2.63
C GLU A 72 -5.73 -11.63 2.67
N ILE A 73 -6.03 -10.71 3.61
CA ILE A 73 -5.26 -9.49 3.83
C ILE A 73 -3.99 -9.77 4.66
N ILE A 74 -4.08 -10.69 5.61
CA ILE A 74 -3.05 -10.90 6.65
C ILE A 74 -2.13 -12.07 6.31
N ALA A 75 -2.69 -13.20 5.89
CA ALA A 75 -1.94 -14.40 5.58
C ALA A 75 -1.35 -14.36 4.17
N CYS A 76 -0.29 -15.13 3.98
CA CYS A 76 0.32 -15.31 2.67
C CYS A 76 0.13 -16.75 2.20
N PRO A 77 -0.24 -16.98 0.94
CA PRO A 77 -0.24 -18.31 0.37
C PRO A 77 1.18 -18.86 0.25
N THR A 78 1.30 -20.16 0.04
CA THR A 78 2.60 -20.82 -0.14
C THR A 78 3.41 -20.16 -1.25
N GLY A 79 4.68 -19.90 -0.99
CA GLY A 79 5.60 -19.26 -1.94
C GLY A 79 5.48 -17.74 -2.01
N VAL A 80 4.68 -17.12 -1.16
CA VAL A 80 4.55 -15.66 -1.05
C VAL A 80 5.03 -15.21 0.32
N ALA A 81 5.84 -14.14 0.35
CA ALA A 81 6.18 -13.43 1.57
C ALA A 81 5.67 -11.99 1.49
N ARG A 82 5.06 -11.52 2.56
CA ARG A 82 4.63 -10.12 2.72
C ARG A 82 5.40 -9.50 3.86
N VAL A 83 6.02 -8.38 3.57
CA VAL A 83 6.82 -7.64 4.56
C VAL A 83 6.24 -6.25 4.70
N VAL A 84 6.03 -5.81 5.93
CA VAL A 84 5.53 -4.47 6.24
C VAL A 84 6.66 -3.68 6.89
N TYR A 85 6.96 -2.53 6.31
CA TYR A 85 7.86 -1.55 6.88
C TYR A 85 7.08 -0.31 7.27
N GLN A 86 7.36 0.22 8.43
CA GLN A 86 6.79 1.48 8.89
C GLN A 86 7.86 2.29 9.62
N GLY A 87 7.78 3.60 9.54
CA GLY A 87 8.73 4.49 10.17
C GLY A 87 8.59 5.92 9.67
N GLU A 88 9.47 6.77 10.14
CA GLU A 88 9.56 8.17 9.73
C GLU A 88 10.77 8.38 8.83
N LEU A 89 10.58 9.15 7.77
CA LEU A 89 11.63 9.53 6.84
C LEU A 89 11.77 11.05 6.83
N LYS A 90 12.93 11.54 7.27
CA LYS A 90 13.24 12.97 7.22
C LYS A 90 13.61 13.39 5.79
N PRO A 91 13.27 14.61 5.36
CA PRO A 91 13.68 15.15 4.07
C PRO A 91 15.19 15.01 3.83
N GLY A 92 15.57 14.62 2.63
CA GLY A 92 16.97 14.39 2.25
C GLY A 92 17.62 13.14 2.85
N LYS A 93 16.87 12.30 3.56
CA LYS A 93 17.34 11.01 4.08
C LYS A 93 16.78 9.85 3.28
N TYR A 94 17.43 8.71 3.39
CA TYR A 94 17.02 7.46 2.73
C TYR A 94 16.60 6.43 3.77
N LEU A 95 15.51 5.71 3.48
CA LEU A 95 15.12 4.51 4.20
C LEU A 95 15.39 3.31 3.29
N ARG A 96 16.21 2.38 3.77
CA ARG A 96 16.44 1.12 3.05
C ARG A 96 15.55 0.05 3.64
N ALA A 97 14.60 -0.45 2.85
CA ALA A 97 13.80 -1.63 3.17
C ALA A 97 14.45 -2.84 2.51
N THR A 98 15.05 -3.71 3.32
CA THR A 98 15.71 -4.93 2.83
C THR A 98 14.68 -6.03 2.65
N LEU A 99 14.60 -6.63 1.46
CA LEU A 99 13.71 -7.77 1.22
C LEU A 99 14.40 -9.04 1.72
N PRO A 100 13.82 -9.77 2.68
CA PRO A 100 14.36 -11.05 3.13
C PRO A 100 14.28 -12.07 1.99
N LEU A 101 15.40 -12.68 1.68
CA LEU A 101 15.47 -13.76 0.70
C LEU A 101 15.62 -15.10 1.43
N PRO A 102 15.03 -16.18 0.94
CA PRO A 102 15.25 -17.51 1.49
C PRO A 102 16.72 -17.93 1.36
N VAL A 103 17.20 -18.77 2.27
CA VAL A 103 18.61 -19.19 2.36
C VAL A 103 19.11 -19.82 1.05
N GLY A 104 18.27 -20.54 0.33
CA GLY A 104 18.58 -21.13 -0.97
C GLY A 104 18.51 -20.18 -2.16
N GLY A 105 18.23 -18.89 -1.93
CA GLY A 105 17.97 -17.93 -2.99
C GLY A 105 16.59 -18.11 -3.65
N LEU A 106 16.32 -17.28 -4.66
CA LEU A 106 15.09 -17.36 -5.45
C LEU A 106 15.41 -17.98 -6.80
N GLN A 107 14.66 -19.01 -7.17
CA GLN A 107 14.77 -19.66 -8.47
C GLN A 107 13.55 -19.33 -9.33
N GLY A 108 13.76 -19.16 -10.64
CA GLY A 108 12.71 -18.89 -11.58
C GLY A 108 12.23 -17.43 -11.59
N ARG A 109 10.98 -17.23 -12.00
CA ARG A 109 10.39 -15.89 -12.13
C ARG A 109 9.89 -15.41 -10.76
N VAL A 110 10.35 -14.26 -10.34
CA VAL A 110 9.92 -13.61 -9.12
C VAL A 110 9.05 -12.39 -9.46
N ARG A 111 7.91 -12.27 -8.78
CA ARG A 111 7.05 -11.09 -8.87
C ARG A 111 7.20 -10.27 -7.59
N LEU A 112 7.50 -9.00 -7.75
CA LEU A 112 7.52 -8.03 -6.66
C LEU A 112 6.33 -7.09 -6.80
N LYS A 113 5.47 -7.04 -5.79
CA LYS A 113 4.38 -6.04 -5.64
C LYS A 113 4.70 -5.21 -4.41
N ALA A 114 4.72 -3.89 -4.55
CA ALA A 114 4.96 -2.97 -3.44
C ALA A 114 3.86 -1.92 -3.38
N THR A 115 3.43 -1.58 -2.18
CA THR A 115 2.44 -0.55 -1.90
C THR A 115 3.02 0.42 -0.88
N PHE A 116 2.94 1.71 -1.18
CA PHE A 116 3.48 2.77 -0.34
C PHE A 116 2.35 3.68 0.12
N CYS A 117 2.24 3.87 1.43
CA CYS A 117 1.38 4.89 2.03
C CYS A 117 2.26 5.80 2.88
N TYR A 118 2.18 7.09 2.63
CA TYR A 118 2.90 8.07 3.42
C TYR A 118 2.03 9.30 3.68
N ALA A 119 2.34 10.02 4.74
CA ALA A 119 1.78 11.32 5.04
C ALA A 119 2.91 12.35 4.97
N SER A 120 2.63 13.49 4.36
CA SER A 120 3.53 14.63 4.28
C SER A 120 2.91 15.80 5.03
N PRO A 121 3.72 16.62 5.70
CA PRO A 121 3.24 17.91 6.20
C PRO A 121 2.68 18.75 5.05
N THR A 122 1.70 19.57 5.37
CA THR A 122 1.06 20.50 4.43
C THR A 122 1.54 21.93 4.68
N ASP A 123 1.56 22.74 3.63
CA ASP A 123 1.75 24.17 3.71
C ASP A 123 0.43 24.89 3.39
N PRO A 124 -0.29 25.38 4.41
CA PRO A 124 -1.59 26.02 4.18
C PRO A 124 -1.46 27.37 3.46
N GLN A 125 -0.24 27.92 3.33
CA GLN A 125 0.00 29.20 2.66
C GLN A 125 0.29 29.02 1.16
N ASP A 126 0.60 27.80 0.71
CA ASP A 126 0.82 27.50 -0.71
C ASP A 126 -0.29 26.59 -1.24
N ALA A 127 -1.24 27.19 -1.95
CA ALA A 127 -2.38 26.48 -2.53
C ALA A 127 -2.01 25.56 -3.71
N VAL A 128 -0.86 25.79 -4.34
CA VAL A 128 -0.40 25.06 -5.53
C VAL A 128 0.49 23.88 -5.13
N ALA A 129 1.43 24.10 -4.20
CA ALA A 129 2.37 23.09 -3.73
C ALA A 129 2.21 22.84 -2.22
N TYR A 130 0.97 22.59 -1.78
CA TYR A 130 0.66 22.48 -0.37
C TYR A 130 1.25 21.25 0.31
N THR A 131 1.71 20.25 -0.43
CA THR A 131 2.46 19.09 0.13
C THR A 131 3.96 19.41 0.19
N ARG A 132 4.52 19.43 1.41
CA ARG A 132 5.91 19.86 1.65
C ARG A 132 6.96 18.81 1.31
N ALA A 133 6.58 17.57 1.05
CA ALA A 133 7.52 16.51 0.72
C ALA A 133 6.87 15.46 -0.19
N GLY A 134 7.65 14.95 -1.12
CA GLY A 134 7.32 13.80 -1.96
C GLY A 134 8.16 12.58 -1.58
N LEU A 135 7.66 11.39 -1.90
CA LEU A 135 8.38 10.14 -1.72
C LEU A 135 8.89 9.64 -3.07
N GLU A 136 10.20 9.55 -3.22
CA GLU A 136 10.82 8.86 -4.34
C GLU A 136 11.15 7.43 -3.94
N VAL A 137 10.77 6.48 -4.79
CA VAL A 137 10.99 5.06 -4.56
C VAL A 137 11.86 4.48 -5.65
N VAL A 138 12.96 3.86 -5.25
CA VAL A 138 13.88 3.19 -6.16
C VAL A 138 14.09 1.74 -5.74
N PHE A 139 14.24 0.87 -6.71
CA PHE A 139 14.54 -0.54 -6.49
C PHE A 139 16.00 -0.83 -6.84
N ARG A 140 16.70 -1.48 -5.92
CA ARG A 140 18.07 -1.97 -6.13
C ARG A 140 18.05 -3.50 -6.12
N PRO A 141 18.14 -4.15 -7.28
CA PRO A 141 18.11 -5.60 -7.37
C PRO A 141 19.35 -6.27 -6.75
N SER A 142 20.46 -5.54 -6.67
CA SER A 142 21.68 -5.98 -6.00
C SER A 142 22.44 -4.76 -5.47
N ASP A 143 22.92 -4.86 -4.23
CA ASP A 143 23.76 -3.83 -3.62
C ASP A 143 25.25 -3.98 -4.00
N LYS A 144 25.62 -5.16 -4.54
CA LYS A 144 27.00 -5.50 -4.92
C LYS A 144 27.30 -5.31 -6.40
N LYS A 145 26.27 -5.31 -7.25
CA LYS A 145 26.46 -5.19 -8.70
C LYS A 145 26.54 -3.73 -9.10
N ILE A 146 27.75 -3.23 -9.24
CA ILE A 146 28.05 -1.90 -9.74
C ILE A 146 28.35 -2.02 -11.23
N LYS A 147 27.70 -1.24 -12.07
CA LYS A 147 28.03 -1.14 -13.50
C LYS A 147 29.37 -0.43 -13.67
N GLU A 148 30.17 -0.92 -14.63
CA GLU A 148 31.44 -0.31 -14.99
C GLU A 148 31.26 1.20 -15.25
N GLY A 149 32.12 2.02 -14.64
CA GLY A 149 32.06 3.48 -14.73
C GLY A 149 31.03 4.18 -13.82
N LYS A 150 30.32 3.46 -12.94
CA LYS A 150 29.40 4.07 -11.97
C LYS A 150 29.86 3.87 -10.52
N ALA A 151 29.74 4.91 -9.72
CA ALA A 151 30.11 4.89 -8.29
C ALA A 151 29.02 4.23 -7.40
N SER A 152 27.86 3.88 -7.92
CA SER A 152 26.76 3.32 -7.14
C SER A 152 26.13 2.10 -7.82
N ALA A 153 25.51 1.23 -7.00
CA ALA A 153 24.79 0.06 -7.46
C ALA A 153 23.67 0.43 -8.47
N ASP A 154 23.41 -0.49 -9.41
CA ASP A 154 22.39 -0.29 -10.43
C ASP A 154 21.01 -0.07 -9.75
N THR A 155 20.40 1.05 -10.08
CA THR A 155 19.16 1.51 -9.47
C THR A 155 18.10 1.66 -10.54
N LYS A 156 16.92 1.10 -10.30
CA LYS A 156 15.76 1.23 -11.19
C LYS A 156 14.68 2.02 -10.48
N GLY A 157 14.12 3.01 -11.16
CA GLY A 157 12.92 3.70 -10.68
C GLY A 157 11.77 2.69 -10.56
N PHE A 158 11.06 2.73 -9.44
CA PHE A 158 9.90 1.87 -9.22
C PHE A 158 8.66 2.40 -9.94
N PHE A 159 8.59 3.72 -10.11
CA PHE A 159 7.55 4.40 -10.85
C PHE A 159 8.17 5.23 -11.97
N SER A 160 7.59 5.16 -13.16
CA SER A 160 7.89 6.14 -14.19
C SER A 160 7.24 7.46 -13.78
N MET A 161 8.04 8.44 -13.37
CA MET A 161 7.52 9.80 -13.22
C MET A 161 7.16 10.31 -14.61
N LYS A 162 5.86 10.41 -14.93
CA LYS A 162 5.41 11.34 -15.95
C LYS A 162 5.68 12.73 -15.39
N LYS A 163 6.69 13.41 -15.89
CA LYS A 163 6.85 14.85 -15.69
C LYS A 163 5.61 15.50 -16.30
N TYR A 164 4.73 15.99 -15.47
CA TYR A 164 3.73 16.94 -15.90
C TYR A 164 4.54 18.22 -16.15
N ALA A 165 4.75 18.56 -17.42
CA ALA A 165 5.23 19.88 -17.78
C ALA A 165 4.15 20.86 -17.36
N THR A 166 4.51 21.78 -16.49
CA THR A 166 3.76 23.01 -16.18
C THR A 166 3.69 23.88 -17.42
#